data_837716dd123c70a576f562a2ef116bac
#
_entry.id   837716dd123c70a576f562a2ef116bac
#
_cell.length_a   1.000
_cell.length_b   1.000
_cell.length_c   1.000
_cell.angle_alpha   90.00
_cell.angle_beta   90.00
_cell.angle_gamma   90.00
#
_symmetry.space_group_name_H-M   'P 1'
#
loop_
_entity.id
_entity.type
_entity.pdbx_description
1 polymer ?
#
loop_
_entity_poly.entity_id
_entity_poly.type
_entity_poly.pdbx_seq_one_letter_code
_entity_poly.pdbx_strand_id
1 'polypeptide(L)'
;MFLAFEERKQLIEEKQRLSAYLNGLKSILKRNPYLDAKVGLGYDNFLDFTCGRQFYVDKTHFISEWMRSDAKVTLITRPRRFGKTTLFSTVETFFDPKYAKHPEYFEKLRVWKDKKSREMFGKIPVISVSFGSCKGMNYEQSMKNMMFSFFEIYEKHSYLQDSTELSESEKQQFTEAKESFFASRGENDWQVIKRLCYFLYRHHKVLPIILVDEYDTPLLEAYTQGYWDEMIAACRQIFHNAFKQNDFYSRAIITGVTRISKNSLFSDLNNLEVDTVTCDAYSDCFGFTEQEVMDALKCQNLDKMRDVKDLYDGFIFGKQKDMYNPWSICNYIRQGELISYWTNTSSNKLIGDIIRKHPVGRKYEIEQLMSGEKVHKEINENITFQYLDGDENSLWSLLLSVGYIKAENVVHKVDAIECDVSVTNKEVMAMFRTEILGLIVTLRD
;
A
#
# COMPACT_ATOMS: atom_id res chain seq x y z
N MET A 1 28.60 -40.68 -41.65
CA MET A 1 28.04 -39.43 -42.22
C MET A 1 26.67 -39.06 -41.63
N PHE A 2 25.74 -40.02 -41.45
CA PHE A 2 24.42 -39.78 -40.88
C PHE A 2 24.48 -39.38 -39.38
N LEU A 3 25.28 -40.06 -38.54
CA LEU A 3 25.47 -39.71 -37.12
C LEU A 3 25.98 -38.29 -36.90
N ALA A 4 26.92 -37.80 -37.74
CA ALA A 4 27.41 -36.44 -37.66
C ALA A 4 26.36 -35.38 -38.07
N PHE A 5 25.37 -35.74 -38.86
CA PHE A 5 24.28 -34.88 -39.27
C PHE A 5 23.24 -34.68 -38.14
N GLU A 6 22.89 -35.77 -37.46
CA GLU A 6 21.97 -35.78 -36.31
C GLU A 6 22.58 -35.02 -35.12
N GLU A 7 23.84 -35.29 -34.80
CA GLU A 7 24.56 -34.53 -33.75
C GLU A 7 24.64 -33.03 -34.04
N ARG A 8 24.89 -32.66 -35.29
CA ARG A 8 24.95 -31.27 -35.72
C ARG A 8 23.57 -30.59 -35.63
N LYS A 9 22.50 -31.31 -35.93
CA LYS A 9 21.13 -30.85 -35.79
C LYS A 9 20.77 -30.58 -34.33
N GLN A 10 21.10 -31.54 -33.43
CA GLN A 10 20.90 -31.38 -32.01
C GLN A 10 21.65 -30.19 -31.43
N LEU A 11 22.92 -29.99 -31.82
CA LEU A 11 23.71 -28.84 -31.40
C LEU A 11 23.13 -27.51 -31.87
N ILE A 12 22.55 -27.45 -33.06
CA ILE A 12 21.88 -26.26 -33.59
C ILE A 12 20.62 -25.95 -32.78
N GLU A 13 19.80 -26.95 -32.49
CA GLU A 13 18.57 -26.81 -31.68
C GLU A 13 18.89 -26.35 -30.25
N GLU A 14 19.91 -26.94 -29.64
CA GLU A 14 20.37 -26.55 -28.29
C GLU A 14 20.95 -25.13 -28.25
N LYS A 15 21.72 -24.72 -29.28
CA LYS A 15 22.22 -23.37 -29.44
C LYS A 15 21.08 -22.36 -29.61
N GLN A 16 20.03 -22.70 -30.35
CA GLN A 16 18.84 -21.86 -30.53
C GLN A 16 18.08 -21.72 -29.20
N ARG A 17 17.93 -22.82 -28.46
CA ARG A 17 17.29 -22.83 -27.13
C ARG A 17 18.05 -22.00 -26.12
N LEU A 18 19.36 -22.10 -26.05
CA LEU A 18 20.24 -21.30 -25.20
C LEU A 18 20.21 -19.81 -25.61
N SER A 19 20.20 -19.53 -26.90
CA SER A 19 20.10 -18.15 -27.40
C SER A 19 18.75 -17.50 -27.05
N ALA A 20 17.64 -18.25 -27.17
CA ALA A 20 16.32 -17.78 -26.75
C ALA A 20 16.26 -17.54 -25.24
N TYR A 21 16.85 -18.46 -24.44
CA TYR A 21 16.95 -18.32 -22.99
C TYR A 21 17.77 -17.06 -22.59
N LEU A 22 18.95 -16.86 -23.20
CA LEU A 22 19.80 -15.69 -22.94
C LEU A 22 19.11 -14.38 -23.36
N ASN A 23 18.36 -14.39 -24.47
CA ASN A 23 17.61 -13.22 -24.89
C ASN A 23 16.42 -12.94 -23.93
N GLY A 24 15.80 -13.97 -23.39
CA GLY A 24 14.81 -13.85 -22.31
C GLY A 24 15.38 -13.21 -21.05
N LEU A 25 16.54 -13.71 -20.57
CA LEU A 25 17.24 -13.12 -19.42
C LEU A 25 17.67 -11.68 -19.66
N LYS A 26 18.22 -11.37 -20.85
CA LYS A 26 18.56 -9.98 -21.20
C LYS A 26 17.35 -9.06 -21.27
N SER A 27 16.17 -9.59 -21.64
CA SER A 27 14.93 -8.85 -21.66
C SER A 27 14.43 -8.54 -20.23
N ILE A 28 14.57 -9.50 -19.29
CA ILE A 28 14.25 -9.35 -17.88
C ILE A 28 15.16 -8.27 -17.24
N LEU A 29 16.48 -8.40 -17.43
CA LEU A 29 17.47 -7.45 -16.91
C LEU A 29 17.32 -6.03 -17.49
N LYS A 30 16.83 -5.91 -18.74
CA LYS A 30 16.48 -4.60 -19.33
C LYS A 30 15.22 -3.99 -18.74
N ARG A 31 14.29 -4.81 -18.20
CA ARG A 31 13.06 -4.34 -17.57
C ARG A 31 13.32 -3.81 -16.16
N ASN A 32 14.08 -4.56 -15.37
CA ASN A 32 14.33 -4.21 -13.97
C ASN A 32 15.77 -4.61 -13.58
N PRO A 33 16.69 -3.64 -13.48
CA PRO A 33 18.10 -3.90 -13.20
C PRO A 33 18.37 -4.39 -11.77
N TYR A 34 17.37 -4.38 -10.88
CA TYR A 34 17.51 -4.74 -9.46
C TYR A 34 16.90 -6.11 -9.13
N LEU A 35 16.36 -6.82 -10.13
CA LEU A 35 15.66 -8.08 -9.91
C LEU A 35 16.58 -9.22 -9.43
N ASP A 36 17.85 -9.18 -9.79
CA ASP A 36 18.91 -10.14 -9.40
C ASP A 36 19.71 -9.71 -8.15
N ALA A 37 19.33 -8.58 -7.55
CA ALA A 37 19.99 -8.06 -6.36
C ALA A 37 19.64 -8.87 -5.11
N LYS A 38 20.41 -8.67 -4.03
CA LYS A 38 20.10 -9.31 -2.74
C LYS A 38 18.76 -8.87 -2.20
N VAL A 39 17.97 -9.84 -1.73
CA VAL A 39 16.70 -9.55 -1.10
C VAL A 39 16.91 -9.10 0.35
N GLY A 40 16.77 -7.80 0.58
CA GLY A 40 16.71 -7.21 1.92
C GLY A 40 15.29 -7.23 2.47
N LEU A 41 15.14 -7.34 3.79
CA LEU A 41 13.86 -7.24 4.47
C LEU A 41 13.79 -5.94 5.27
N GLY A 42 12.60 -5.30 5.29
CA GLY A 42 12.38 -4.07 6.04
C GLY A 42 12.82 -2.79 5.32
N TYR A 43 13.22 -2.89 4.06
CA TYR A 43 13.46 -1.73 3.21
C TYR A 43 12.14 -1.29 2.57
N ASP A 44 11.80 -0.03 2.68
CA ASP A 44 10.61 0.60 2.11
C ASP A 44 10.93 1.91 1.36
N ASN A 45 12.11 2.45 1.55
CA ASN A 45 12.59 3.62 0.82
C ASN A 45 13.11 3.23 -0.57
N PHE A 46 12.60 3.87 -1.62
CA PHE A 46 12.99 3.61 -3.01
C PHE A 46 14.50 3.78 -3.25
N LEU A 47 15.16 4.70 -2.55
CA LEU A 47 16.60 4.90 -2.68
C LEU A 47 17.43 3.71 -2.18
N ASP A 48 16.93 2.96 -1.20
CA ASP A 48 17.61 1.74 -0.74
C ASP A 48 17.65 0.68 -1.84
N PHE A 49 16.63 0.63 -2.69
CA PHE A 49 16.60 -0.29 -3.84
C PHE A 49 17.50 0.18 -4.97
N THR A 50 17.50 1.45 -5.31
CA THR A 50 18.26 1.99 -6.44
C THR A 50 19.75 2.23 -6.11
N CYS A 51 20.06 2.86 -4.99
CA CYS A 51 21.41 3.13 -4.53
C CYS A 51 22.03 1.93 -3.79
N GLY A 52 21.23 1.24 -2.97
CA GLY A 52 21.65 0.08 -2.19
C GLY A 52 21.71 -1.24 -2.98
N ARG A 53 21.25 -1.25 -4.23
CA ARG A 53 21.14 -2.44 -5.10
C ARG A 53 20.40 -3.60 -4.41
N GLN A 54 19.28 -3.26 -3.76
CA GLN A 54 18.38 -4.25 -3.19
C GLN A 54 17.43 -4.79 -4.26
N PHE A 55 16.92 -6.01 -4.04
CA PHE A 55 15.90 -6.60 -4.89
C PHE A 55 14.66 -5.68 -4.97
N TYR A 56 14.21 -5.40 -6.18
CA TYR A 56 13.07 -4.53 -6.43
C TYR A 56 12.25 -5.03 -7.63
N VAL A 57 10.95 -5.10 -7.47
CA VAL A 57 9.99 -5.36 -8.55
C VAL A 57 9.42 -4.03 -9.03
N ASP A 58 9.61 -3.73 -10.31
CA ASP A 58 9.27 -2.44 -10.90
C ASP A 58 7.76 -2.23 -11.03
N LYS A 59 7.21 -1.41 -10.16
CA LYS A 59 5.80 -0.95 -10.14
C LYS A 59 5.64 0.51 -10.56
N THR A 60 6.67 1.11 -11.17
CA THR A 60 6.67 2.55 -11.51
C THR A 60 5.65 2.93 -12.57
N HIS A 61 5.05 1.98 -13.30
CA HIS A 61 3.92 2.23 -14.20
C HIS A 61 2.71 2.85 -13.49
N PHE A 62 2.56 2.62 -12.18
CA PHE A 62 1.59 3.31 -11.35
C PHE A 62 1.62 4.83 -11.56
N ILE A 63 2.80 5.43 -11.59
CA ILE A 63 2.96 6.88 -11.79
C ILE A 63 2.30 7.32 -13.11
N SER A 64 2.56 6.57 -14.18
CA SER A 64 1.99 6.89 -15.49
C SER A 64 0.47 6.70 -15.54
N GLU A 65 -0.05 5.68 -14.88
CA GLU A 65 -1.49 5.43 -14.79
C GLU A 65 -2.19 6.49 -13.94
N TRP A 66 -1.64 6.78 -12.76
CA TRP A 66 -2.16 7.81 -11.88
C TRP A 66 -2.14 9.20 -12.51
N MET A 67 -1.09 9.53 -13.28
CA MET A 67 -1.02 10.80 -14.01
C MET A 67 -2.08 10.93 -15.09
N ARG A 68 -2.59 9.82 -15.64
CA ARG A 68 -3.67 9.81 -16.65
C ARG A 68 -5.07 9.84 -16.04
N SER A 69 -5.22 9.49 -14.76
CA SER A 69 -6.51 9.61 -14.09
C SER A 69 -6.85 11.09 -13.87
N ASP A 70 -8.14 11.42 -13.87
CA ASP A 70 -8.60 12.80 -13.64
C ASP A 70 -8.90 13.10 -12.17
N ALA A 71 -8.69 12.12 -11.28
CA ALA A 71 -8.95 12.27 -9.86
C ALA A 71 -7.98 13.25 -9.19
N LYS A 72 -8.52 14.21 -8.45
CA LYS A 72 -7.72 15.14 -7.65
C LYS A 72 -7.19 14.47 -6.38
N VAL A 73 -7.99 13.59 -5.77
CA VAL A 73 -7.62 12.80 -4.59
C VAL A 73 -7.93 11.32 -4.87
N THR A 74 -6.94 10.46 -4.74
CA THR A 74 -7.09 9.00 -4.92
C THR A 74 -6.84 8.31 -3.58
N LEU A 75 -7.84 7.61 -3.06
CA LEU A 75 -7.71 6.72 -1.90
C LEU A 75 -7.49 5.29 -2.38
N ILE A 76 -6.38 4.69 -2.00
CA ILE A 76 -6.04 3.31 -2.37
C ILE A 76 -5.95 2.46 -1.12
N THR A 77 -6.77 1.41 -1.06
CA THR A 77 -6.71 0.44 0.03
C THR A 77 -6.18 -0.90 -0.45
N ARG A 78 -5.13 -1.37 0.19
CA ARG A 78 -4.52 -2.70 -0.08
C ARG A 78 -4.12 -3.34 1.25
N PRO A 79 -4.06 -4.66 1.33
CA PRO A 79 -3.61 -5.37 2.52
C PRO A 79 -2.22 -4.91 2.97
N ARG A 80 -1.86 -5.23 4.21
CA ARG A 80 -0.52 -4.91 4.74
C ARG A 80 0.57 -5.66 3.98
N ARG A 81 1.77 -5.04 3.89
CA ARG A 81 2.95 -5.63 3.22
C ARG A 81 2.83 -5.79 1.69
N PHE A 82 1.92 -5.05 1.06
CA PHE A 82 1.75 -5.02 -0.41
C PHE A 82 2.51 -3.88 -1.10
N GLY A 83 3.49 -3.26 -0.43
CA GLY A 83 4.39 -2.27 -1.04
C GLY A 83 3.83 -0.85 -1.13
N LYS A 84 2.78 -0.48 -0.35
CA LYS A 84 2.21 0.88 -0.33
C LYS A 84 3.26 1.96 -0.01
N THR A 85 3.97 1.81 1.09
CA THR A 85 5.02 2.75 1.54
C THR A 85 6.16 2.85 0.53
N THR A 86 6.60 1.72 -0.03
CA THR A 86 7.62 1.68 -1.10
C THR A 86 7.16 2.47 -2.32
N LEU A 87 5.89 2.30 -2.73
CA LEU A 87 5.34 3.04 -3.86
C LEU A 87 5.29 4.55 -3.56
N PHE A 88 4.94 4.95 -2.34
CA PHE A 88 4.95 6.36 -1.93
C PHE A 88 6.34 6.96 -2.00
N SER A 89 7.34 6.25 -1.47
CA SER A 89 8.74 6.66 -1.59
C SER A 89 9.18 6.76 -3.07
N THR A 90 8.68 5.85 -3.93
CA THR A 90 8.95 5.90 -5.38
C THR A 90 8.32 7.14 -6.02
N VAL A 91 7.06 7.45 -5.69
CA VAL A 91 6.35 8.64 -6.18
C VAL A 91 7.02 9.93 -5.70
N GLU A 92 7.38 10.02 -4.40
CA GLU A 92 8.12 11.14 -3.84
C GLU A 92 9.44 11.34 -4.57
N THR A 93 10.25 10.29 -4.73
CA THR A 93 11.55 10.37 -5.42
C THR A 93 11.40 10.75 -6.89
N PHE A 94 10.30 10.36 -7.55
CA PHE A 94 10.08 10.70 -8.95
C PHE A 94 9.74 12.18 -9.16
N PHE A 95 8.88 12.76 -8.33
CA PHE A 95 8.37 14.11 -8.58
C PHE A 95 9.19 15.21 -7.89
N ASP A 96 9.77 14.94 -6.72
CA ASP A 96 10.38 15.98 -5.89
C ASP A 96 11.62 16.60 -6.53
N PRO A 97 11.72 17.95 -6.62
CA PRO A 97 12.84 18.70 -7.21
C PRO A 97 14.22 18.36 -6.63
N LYS A 98 14.28 17.89 -5.38
CA LYS A 98 15.55 17.47 -4.76
C LYS A 98 16.24 16.34 -5.51
N TYR A 99 15.48 15.55 -6.28
CA TYR A 99 15.99 14.42 -7.08
C TYR A 99 16.13 14.73 -8.58
N ALA A 100 15.82 15.95 -9.03
CA ALA A 100 15.84 16.33 -10.45
C ALA A 100 17.17 16.06 -11.16
N LYS A 101 18.28 15.99 -10.42
CA LYS A 101 19.62 15.73 -10.95
C LYS A 101 19.98 14.24 -11.03
N HIS A 102 19.05 13.34 -10.68
CA HIS A 102 19.29 11.90 -10.56
C HIS A 102 18.34 11.06 -11.42
N PRO A 103 18.26 11.32 -12.75
CA PRO A 103 17.39 10.56 -13.65
C PRO A 103 17.78 9.08 -13.71
N GLU A 104 19.03 8.72 -13.41
CA GLU A 104 19.57 7.37 -13.40
C GLU A 104 18.78 6.42 -12.47
N TYR A 105 18.06 6.94 -11.48
CA TYR A 105 17.21 6.13 -10.61
C TYR A 105 16.03 5.51 -11.37
N PHE A 106 15.54 6.18 -12.42
CA PHE A 106 14.34 5.79 -13.16
C PHE A 106 14.56 5.41 -14.63
N GLU A 107 15.71 5.75 -15.24
CA GLU A 107 15.96 5.58 -16.69
C GLU A 107 15.72 4.16 -17.21
N LYS A 108 15.91 3.14 -16.37
CA LYS A 108 15.73 1.73 -16.72
C LYS A 108 14.37 1.17 -16.31
N LEU A 109 13.53 1.95 -15.64
CA LEU A 109 12.25 1.53 -15.10
C LEU A 109 11.10 1.86 -16.06
N ARG A 110 9.93 1.23 -15.80
CA ARG A 110 8.75 1.31 -16.70
C ARG A 110 8.25 2.74 -16.91
N VAL A 111 8.23 3.57 -15.87
CA VAL A 111 7.79 4.98 -15.94
C VAL A 111 8.57 5.81 -16.96
N TRP A 112 9.87 5.51 -17.12
CA TRP A 112 10.72 6.29 -18.02
C TRP A 112 10.38 6.13 -19.50
N LYS A 113 9.64 5.07 -19.86
CA LYS A 113 9.15 4.82 -21.22
C LYS A 113 8.01 5.74 -21.60
N ASP A 114 7.23 6.22 -20.63
CA ASP A 114 6.16 7.17 -20.84
C ASP A 114 6.71 8.60 -20.91
N LYS A 115 6.63 9.20 -22.11
CA LYS A 115 7.18 10.54 -22.35
C LYS A 115 6.56 11.61 -21.45
N LYS A 116 5.24 11.57 -21.24
CA LYS A 116 4.52 12.55 -20.42
C LYS A 116 4.97 12.49 -18.97
N SER A 117 5.08 11.28 -18.41
CA SER A 117 5.58 11.08 -17.05
C SER A 117 7.02 11.58 -16.90
N ARG A 118 7.90 11.22 -17.85
CA ARG A 118 9.31 11.65 -17.85
C ARG A 118 9.47 13.18 -17.88
N GLU A 119 8.60 13.89 -18.60
CA GLU A 119 8.60 15.36 -18.63
C GLU A 119 8.27 15.98 -17.27
N MET A 120 7.65 15.25 -16.36
CA MET A 120 7.28 15.71 -15.00
C MET A 120 8.32 15.33 -13.94
N PHE A 121 9.33 14.54 -14.30
CA PHE A 121 10.38 14.09 -13.36
C PHE A 121 11.09 15.26 -12.69
N GLY A 122 11.18 15.23 -11.37
CA GLY A 122 11.90 16.22 -10.56
C GLY A 122 11.35 17.63 -10.62
N LYS A 123 10.04 17.83 -10.89
CA LYS A 123 9.45 19.17 -11.10
C LYS A 123 8.38 19.58 -10.10
N ILE A 124 7.88 18.64 -9.30
CA ILE A 124 6.73 18.90 -8.43
C ILE A 124 7.13 18.63 -6.99
N PRO A 125 7.08 19.61 -6.08
CA PRO A 125 7.37 19.37 -4.67
C PRO A 125 6.36 18.40 -4.08
N VAL A 126 6.79 17.56 -3.13
CA VAL A 126 5.98 16.47 -2.57
C VAL A 126 5.92 16.61 -1.05
N ILE A 127 4.71 16.66 -0.49
CA ILE A 127 4.45 16.50 0.93
C ILE A 127 4.12 15.02 1.16
N SER A 128 4.96 14.32 1.90
CA SER A 128 4.77 12.90 2.23
C SER A 128 4.72 12.73 3.75
N VAL A 129 3.54 12.36 4.27
CA VAL A 129 3.28 12.10 5.67
C VAL A 129 2.80 10.67 5.88
N SER A 130 3.30 10.00 6.92
CA SER A 130 2.79 8.69 7.35
C SER A 130 2.17 8.79 8.74
N PHE A 131 0.99 8.22 8.90
CA PHE A 131 0.33 8.09 10.19
C PHE A 131 0.57 6.73 10.87
N GLY A 132 1.51 5.94 10.35
CA GLY A 132 1.85 4.62 10.88
C GLY A 132 2.35 4.63 12.33
N SER A 133 2.98 5.72 12.76
CA SER A 133 3.43 5.94 14.14
C SER A 133 2.37 6.60 15.05
N CYS A 134 1.22 7.06 14.51
CA CYS A 134 0.19 7.78 15.26
C CYS A 134 -0.69 6.83 16.07
N LYS A 135 -0.06 6.06 16.96
CA LYS A 135 -0.69 5.10 17.88
C LYS A 135 -0.53 5.59 19.31
N GLY A 136 -1.51 5.30 20.16
CA GLY A 136 -1.44 5.67 21.56
C GLY A 136 -2.53 4.96 22.38
N MET A 137 -2.30 4.78 23.67
CA MET A 137 -3.28 4.20 24.58
C MET A 137 -4.47 5.13 24.85
N ASN A 138 -4.35 6.40 24.50
CA ASN A 138 -5.40 7.42 24.60
C ASN A 138 -5.23 8.45 23.48
N TYR A 139 -6.24 9.33 23.35
CA TYR A 139 -6.28 10.38 22.34
C TYR A 139 -5.06 11.31 22.39
N GLU A 140 -4.69 11.78 23.59
CA GLU A 140 -3.57 12.72 23.79
C GLU A 140 -2.25 12.15 23.26
N GLN A 141 -1.95 10.91 23.61
CA GLN A 141 -0.72 10.23 23.15
C GLN A 141 -0.71 10.05 21.63
N SER A 142 -1.84 9.64 21.05
CA SER A 142 -1.96 9.47 19.61
C SER A 142 -1.81 10.80 18.87
N MET A 143 -2.44 11.87 19.38
CA MET A 143 -2.29 13.23 18.84
C MET A 143 -0.87 13.77 18.96
N LYS A 144 -0.19 13.50 20.06
CA LYS A 144 1.22 13.87 20.24
C LYS A 144 2.10 13.22 19.14
N ASN A 145 1.89 11.95 18.86
CA ASN A 145 2.62 11.25 17.80
C ASN A 145 2.26 11.82 16.42
N MET A 146 1.01 12.20 16.19
CA MET A 146 0.58 12.87 14.96
C MET A 146 1.24 14.26 14.80
N MET A 147 1.32 15.05 15.87
CA MET A 147 2.04 16.33 15.85
C MET A 147 3.52 16.13 15.50
N PHE A 148 4.14 15.07 16.01
CA PHE A 148 5.52 14.74 15.65
C PHE A 148 5.66 14.39 14.15
N SER A 149 4.71 13.63 13.57
CA SER A 149 4.69 13.40 12.12
C SER A 149 4.55 14.70 11.31
N PHE A 150 3.80 15.68 11.82
CA PHE A 150 3.72 16.99 11.19
C PHE A 150 5.02 17.81 11.35
N PHE A 151 5.69 17.71 12.49
CA PHE A 151 7.02 18.27 12.65
C PHE A 151 8.00 17.71 11.60
N GLU A 152 8.01 16.38 11.41
CA GLU A 152 8.89 15.71 10.45
C GLU A 152 8.69 16.19 9.01
N ILE A 153 7.43 16.42 8.56
CA ILE A 153 7.20 16.95 7.22
C ILE A 153 7.64 18.42 7.07
N TYR A 154 7.51 19.23 8.11
CA TYR A 154 8.06 20.59 8.09
C TYR A 154 9.59 20.58 8.12
N GLU A 155 10.20 19.66 8.88
CA GLU A 155 11.66 19.51 8.92
C GLU A 155 12.24 19.12 7.56
N LYS A 156 11.59 18.20 6.82
CA LYS A 156 11.98 17.86 5.43
C LYS A 156 12.01 19.09 4.50
N HIS A 157 11.22 20.11 4.80
CA HIS A 157 11.12 21.34 4.01
C HIS A 157 11.77 22.57 4.70
N SER A 158 12.70 22.36 5.65
CA SER A 158 13.37 23.43 6.39
C SER A 158 14.10 24.46 5.50
N TYR A 159 14.46 24.09 4.26
CA TYR A 159 15.04 24.99 3.27
C TYR A 159 14.13 26.20 2.95
N LEU A 160 12.82 26.13 3.27
CA LEU A 160 11.90 27.25 3.11
C LEU A 160 12.22 28.43 4.04
N GLN A 161 12.93 28.20 5.14
CA GLN A 161 13.40 29.24 6.05
C GLN A 161 14.42 30.19 5.37
N ASP A 162 15.19 29.65 4.39
CA ASP A 162 16.19 30.39 3.62
C ASP A 162 15.66 30.82 2.23
N SER A 163 14.35 30.64 1.97
CA SER A 163 13.76 30.96 0.68
C SER A 163 13.81 32.46 0.36
N THR A 164 14.25 32.79 -0.84
CA THR A 164 14.18 34.16 -1.38
C THR A 164 12.79 34.55 -1.89
N GLU A 165 11.91 33.54 -2.08
CA GLU A 165 10.56 33.74 -2.61
C GLU A 165 9.50 33.94 -1.51
N LEU A 166 9.84 33.66 -0.26
CA LEU A 166 9.01 33.91 0.91
C LEU A 166 9.39 35.24 1.57
N SER A 167 8.38 35.97 2.01
CA SER A 167 8.58 37.14 2.86
C SER A 167 9.07 36.75 4.26
N GLU A 168 9.68 37.68 4.99
CA GLU A 168 10.14 37.38 6.37
C GLU A 168 8.98 36.98 7.28
N SER A 169 7.78 37.53 7.09
CA SER A 169 6.59 37.10 7.84
C SER A 169 6.18 35.67 7.52
N GLU A 170 6.26 35.22 6.25
CA GLU A 170 5.97 33.82 5.85
C GLU A 170 7.01 32.86 6.41
N LYS A 171 8.29 33.22 6.42
CA LYS A 171 9.36 32.42 7.05
C LYS A 171 9.16 32.28 8.55
N GLN A 172 8.77 33.38 9.21
CA GLN A 172 8.45 33.33 10.63
C GLN A 172 7.27 32.42 10.93
N GLN A 173 6.17 32.53 10.16
CA GLN A 173 4.99 31.64 10.29
C GLN A 173 5.34 30.17 10.07
N PHE A 174 6.22 29.87 9.09
CA PHE A 174 6.70 28.50 8.87
C PHE A 174 7.47 27.97 10.09
N THR A 175 8.38 28.78 10.64
CA THR A 175 9.20 28.42 11.80
C THR A 175 8.35 28.21 13.06
N GLU A 176 7.43 29.15 13.34
CA GLU A 176 6.51 29.06 14.48
C GLU A 176 5.63 27.81 14.40
N ALA A 177 5.10 27.49 13.20
CA ALA A 177 4.33 26.27 12.97
C ALA A 177 5.16 25.01 13.27
N LYS A 178 6.38 24.93 12.71
CA LYS A 178 7.30 23.81 12.94
C LYS A 178 7.60 23.61 14.44
N GLU A 179 7.92 24.68 15.15
CA GLU A 179 8.22 24.64 16.58
C GLU A 179 7.00 24.25 17.43
N SER A 180 5.78 24.71 17.03
CA SER A 180 4.55 24.36 17.74
C SER A 180 4.25 22.86 17.67
N PHE A 181 4.51 22.21 16.54
CA PHE A 181 4.34 20.76 16.38
C PHE A 181 5.36 19.98 17.24
N PHE A 182 6.62 20.41 17.26
CA PHE A 182 7.64 19.79 18.10
C PHE A 182 7.28 19.89 19.59
N ALA A 183 6.80 21.05 20.02
CA ALA A 183 6.39 21.26 21.42
C ALA A 183 5.01 20.68 21.77
N SER A 184 4.35 19.98 20.81
CA SER A 184 2.97 19.48 20.94
C SER A 184 1.95 20.57 21.36
N ARG A 185 2.18 21.82 20.93
CA ARG A 185 1.28 22.96 21.20
C ARG A 185 0.30 23.21 20.05
N GLY A 186 0.51 22.51 18.91
CA GLY A 186 -0.32 22.66 17.70
C GLY A 186 -1.51 21.70 17.62
N GLU A 187 -1.99 21.15 18.77
CA GLU A 187 -3.02 20.11 18.79
C GLU A 187 -4.34 20.47 18.11
N ASN A 188 -4.62 21.77 17.92
CA ASN A 188 -5.80 22.27 17.21
C ASN A 188 -5.47 22.95 15.88
N ASP A 189 -4.27 22.73 15.37
CA ASP A 189 -3.88 23.26 14.06
C ASP A 189 -4.22 22.31 12.92
N TRP A 190 -5.47 22.31 12.53
CA TRP A 190 -5.99 21.46 11.45
C TRP A 190 -5.57 21.90 10.05
N GLN A 191 -4.89 23.05 9.91
CA GLN A 191 -4.46 23.61 8.62
C GLN A 191 -3.00 23.26 8.25
N VAL A 192 -2.37 22.39 9.02
CA VAL A 192 -0.95 22.05 8.91
C VAL A 192 -0.51 21.72 7.47
N ILE A 193 -1.21 20.80 6.80
CA ILE A 193 -0.90 20.40 5.42
C ILE A 193 -1.19 21.55 4.44
N LYS A 194 -2.31 22.23 4.60
CA LYS A 194 -2.70 23.36 3.74
C LYS A 194 -1.66 24.49 3.77
N ARG A 195 -1.17 24.86 4.96
CA ARG A 195 -0.13 25.88 5.10
C ARG A 195 1.18 25.48 4.46
N LEU A 196 1.60 24.23 4.65
CA LEU A 196 2.81 23.70 3.99
C LEU A 196 2.66 23.74 2.47
N CYS A 197 1.49 23.36 1.93
CA CYS A 197 1.19 23.52 0.51
C CYS A 197 1.37 24.95 0.02
N TYR A 198 0.85 25.92 0.79
CA TYR A 198 0.98 27.34 0.46
C TYR A 198 2.45 27.77 0.41
N PHE A 199 3.26 27.46 1.40
CA PHE A 199 4.69 27.83 1.42
C PHE A 199 5.46 27.17 0.28
N LEU A 200 5.19 25.90 -0.03
CA LEU A 200 5.81 25.21 -1.15
C LEU A 200 5.43 25.84 -2.50
N TYR A 201 4.14 26.16 -2.69
CA TYR A 201 3.68 26.85 -3.89
C TYR A 201 4.33 28.25 -4.02
N ARG A 202 4.46 29.00 -2.92
CA ARG A 202 5.12 30.30 -2.93
C ARG A 202 6.59 30.20 -3.36
N HIS A 203 7.30 29.17 -2.88
CA HIS A 203 8.70 28.92 -3.20
C HIS A 203 8.90 28.38 -4.61
N HIS A 204 8.24 27.29 -4.95
CA HIS A 204 8.47 26.57 -6.20
C HIS A 204 7.66 27.11 -7.40
N LYS A 205 6.62 27.90 -7.17
CA LYS A 205 5.63 28.35 -8.17
C LYS A 205 4.89 27.17 -8.85
N VAL A 206 4.94 26.00 -8.24
CA VAL A 206 4.29 24.76 -8.67
C VAL A 206 3.49 24.19 -7.50
N LEU A 207 2.25 23.77 -7.77
CA LEU A 207 1.39 23.18 -6.77
C LEU A 207 1.94 21.80 -6.34
N PRO A 208 2.16 21.55 -5.04
CA PRO A 208 2.70 20.27 -4.56
C PRO A 208 1.73 19.10 -4.75
N ILE A 209 2.30 17.89 -4.73
CA ILE A 209 1.58 16.62 -4.53
C ILE A 209 1.52 16.32 -3.03
N ILE A 210 0.39 15.78 -2.55
CA ILE A 210 0.23 15.31 -1.17
C ILE A 210 0.14 13.80 -1.17
N LEU A 211 0.97 13.15 -0.36
CA LEU A 211 0.96 11.70 -0.10
C LEU A 211 0.67 11.47 1.39
N VAL A 212 -0.38 10.70 1.70
CA VAL A 212 -0.74 10.33 3.07
C VAL A 212 -0.75 8.81 3.19
N ASP A 213 0.24 8.24 3.87
CA ASP A 213 0.34 6.81 4.10
C ASP A 213 -0.28 6.41 5.44
N GLU A 214 -0.85 5.20 5.49
CA GLU A 214 -1.47 4.61 6.69
C GLU A 214 -2.51 5.52 7.37
N TYR A 215 -3.37 6.17 6.58
CA TYR A 215 -4.35 7.14 7.06
C TYR A 215 -5.31 6.59 8.11
N ASP A 216 -5.56 5.30 8.07
CA ASP A 216 -6.49 4.57 8.93
C ASP A 216 -5.85 4.06 10.23
N THR A 217 -4.53 4.07 10.36
CA THR A 217 -3.81 3.58 11.55
C THR A 217 -4.25 4.26 12.87
N PRO A 218 -4.32 5.61 12.97
CA PRO A 218 -4.77 6.26 14.21
C PRO A 218 -6.23 5.95 14.54
N LEU A 219 -7.07 5.72 13.52
CA LEU A 219 -8.48 5.39 13.69
C LEU A 219 -8.68 3.94 14.15
N LEU A 220 -7.91 2.99 13.59
CA LEU A 220 -7.89 1.60 14.04
C LEU A 220 -7.44 1.48 15.49
N GLU A 221 -6.42 2.23 15.88
CA GLU A 221 -5.94 2.28 17.25
C GLU A 221 -7.00 2.88 18.19
N ALA A 222 -7.59 4.01 17.79
CA ALA A 222 -8.63 4.67 18.56
C ALA A 222 -9.87 3.80 18.79
N TYR A 223 -10.27 3.00 17.78
CA TYR A 223 -11.34 2.02 17.93
C TYR A 223 -10.98 0.95 18.98
N THR A 224 -9.76 0.44 18.94
CA THR A 224 -9.30 -0.60 19.85
C THR A 224 -9.18 -0.10 21.31
N GLN A 225 -8.77 1.16 21.48
CA GLN A 225 -8.51 1.78 22.78
C GLN A 225 -9.68 2.59 23.34
N GLY A 226 -10.76 2.80 22.56
CA GLY A 226 -12.01 3.41 23.01
C GLY A 226 -12.07 4.94 22.95
N TYR A 227 -11.21 5.61 22.14
CA TYR A 227 -11.24 7.07 21.89
C TYR A 227 -11.56 7.42 20.43
N TRP A 228 -12.43 6.61 19.80
CA TRP A 228 -12.82 6.75 18.39
C TRP A 228 -13.39 8.13 18.04
N ASP A 229 -14.32 8.64 18.85
CA ASP A 229 -15.08 9.85 18.53
C ASP A 229 -14.17 11.08 18.47
N GLU A 230 -13.20 11.20 19.36
CA GLU A 230 -12.23 12.27 19.37
C GLU A 230 -11.28 12.17 18.15
N MET A 231 -10.79 10.97 17.86
CA MET A 231 -9.82 10.77 16.78
C MET A 231 -10.46 10.97 15.40
N ILE A 232 -11.68 10.47 15.18
CA ILE A 232 -12.38 10.66 13.90
C ILE A 232 -12.69 12.13 13.65
N ALA A 233 -13.04 12.90 14.71
CA ALA A 233 -13.28 14.33 14.62
C ALA A 233 -11.99 15.09 14.24
N ALA A 234 -10.86 14.75 14.84
CA ALA A 234 -9.56 15.34 14.52
C ALA A 234 -9.13 15.02 13.08
N CYS A 235 -9.16 13.75 12.69
CA CYS A 235 -8.81 13.32 11.33
C CYS A 235 -9.70 13.99 10.26
N ARG A 236 -11.01 14.12 10.55
CA ARG A 236 -11.95 14.82 9.64
C ARG A 236 -11.55 16.27 9.42
N GLN A 237 -11.16 17.00 10.47
CA GLN A 237 -10.70 18.37 10.36
C GLN A 237 -9.41 18.49 9.55
N ILE A 238 -8.43 17.61 9.79
CA ILE A 238 -7.17 17.58 9.04
C ILE A 238 -7.43 17.35 7.56
N PHE A 239 -8.19 16.31 7.20
CA PHE A 239 -8.45 15.96 5.79
C PHE A 239 -9.35 16.97 5.08
N HIS A 240 -10.34 17.54 5.80
CA HIS A 240 -11.15 18.63 5.26
C HIS A 240 -10.29 19.83 4.84
N ASN A 241 -9.39 20.28 5.72
CA ASN A 241 -8.51 21.40 5.42
C ASN A 241 -7.45 21.04 4.36
N ALA A 242 -6.92 19.81 4.38
CA ALA A 242 -5.90 19.37 3.43
C ALA A 242 -6.44 19.25 2.00
N PHE A 243 -7.69 18.81 1.81
CA PHE A 243 -8.18 18.40 0.48
C PHE A 243 -9.39 19.19 -0.02
N LYS A 244 -10.31 19.67 0.83
CA LYS A 244 -11.49 20.38 0.39
C LYS A 244 -11.27 21.89 0.35
N GLN A 245 -10.68 22.46 1.40
CA GLN A 245 -10.46 23.90 1.50
C GLN A 245 -9.02 24.30 1.19
N ASN A 246 -8.39 23.61 0.25
CA ASN A 246 -7.01 23.84 -0.14
C ASN A 246 -6.90 24.00 -1.66
N ASP A 247 -6.53 25.22 -2.09
CA ASP A 247 -6.28 25.52 -3.50
C ASP A 247 -4.79 25.37 -3.88
N PHE A 248 -3.94 25.04 -2.91
CA PHE A 248 -2.48 25.04 -3.07
C PHE A 248 -1.89 23.64 -3.28
N TYR A 249 -2.65 22.64 -3.73
CA TYR A 249 -2.11 21.36 -4.15
C TYR A 249 -2.62 20.96 -5.53
N SER A 250 -1.82 20.17 -6.25
CA SER A 250 -2.19 19.66 -7.57
C SER A 250 -3.04 18.39 -7.45
N ARG A 251 -2.52 17.38 -6.80
CA ARG A 251 -3.13 16.04 -6.65
C ARG A 251 -2.71 15.42 -5.32
N ALA A 252 -3.47 14.41 -4.90
CA ALA A 252 -3.15 13.67 -3.68
C ALA A 252 -3.37 12.17 -3.83
N ILE A 253 -2.56 11.37 -3.10
CA ILE A 253 -2.78 9.95 -2.88
C ILE A 253 -2.88 9.72 -1.37
N ILE A 254 -3.88 8.95 -0.98
CA ILE A 254 -4.08 8.49 0.40
C ILE A 254 -4.01 6.97 0.37
N THR A 255 -3.23 6.33 1.26
CA THR A 255 -3.23 4.87 1.37
C THR A 255 -3.54 4.40 2.77
N GLY A 256 -4.16 3.23 2.83
CA GLY A 256 -4.48 2.51 4.05
C GLY A 256 -4.77 1.04 3.78
N VAL A 257 -5.26 0.36 4.79
CA VAL A 257 -5.72 -1.03 4.69
C VAL A 257 -7.22 -1.08 4.50
N THR A 258 -7.96 -0.26 5.25
CA THR A 258 -9.41 -0.26 5.29
C THR A 258 -9.98 0.96 4.58
N ARG A 259 -11.19 0.81 4.01
CA ARG A 259 -11.98 1.93 3.52
C ARG A 259 -12.94 2.37 4.62
N ILE A 260 -12.56 3.43 5.37
CA ILE A 260 -13.46 4.01 6.36
C ILE A 260 -14.61 4.72 5.63
N SER A 261 -15.82 4.54 6.12
CA SER A 261 -17.04 5.10 5.52
C SER A 261 -16.88 6.57 5.14
N LYS A 262 -17.24 6.90 3.91
CA LYS A 262 -17.21 8.27 3.39
C LYS A 262 -17.93 9.25 4.32
N ASN A 263 -19.07 8.83 4.86
CA ASN A 263 -19.87 9.67 5.78
C ASN A 263 -19.15 9.97 7.11
N SER A 264 -18.21 9.11 7.51
CA SER A 264 -17.46 9.29 8.76
C SER A 264 -16.26 10.23 8.60
N LEU A 265 -15.49 10.11 7.50
CA LEU A 265 -14.20 10.79 7.35
C LEU A 265 -14.14 11.71 6.14
N PHE A 266 -14.72 11.30 5.02
CA PHE A 266 -14.60 11.97 3.72
C PHE A 266 -15.95 12.48 3.18
N SER A 267 -16.94 12.70 4.05
CA SER A 267 -18.30 13.16 3.65
C SER A 267 -18.27 14.41 2.77
N ASP A 268 -17.30 15.26 3.03
CA ASP A 268 -17.18 16.57 2.38
C ASP A 268 -16.32 16.55 1.11
N LEU A 269 -15.64 15.41 0.78
CA LEU A 269 -14.79 15.30 -0.40
C LEU A 269 -15.59 14.80 -1.60
N ASN A 270 -15.94 15.70 -2.53
CA ASN A 270 -16.63 15.34 -3.77
C ASN A 270 -15.69 14.83 -4.86
N ASN A 271 -14.38 15.04 -4.71
CA ASN A 271 -13.33 14.77 -5.68
C ASN A 271 -12.46 13.57 -5.29
N LEU A 272 -12.98 12.68 -4.42
CA LEU A 272 -12.31 11.47 -3.97
C LEU A 272 -12.66 10.29 -4.88
N GLU A 273 -11.67 9.76 -5.57
CA GLU A 273 -11.72 8.44 -6.22
C GLU A 273 -11.22 7.38 -5.24
N VAL A 274 -11.96 6.29 -5.11
CA VAL A 274 -11.63 5.21 -4.18
C VAL A 274 -11.30 3.93 -4.95
N ASP A 275 -10.12 3.40 -4.72
CA ASP A 275 -9.62 2.15 -5.31
C ASP A 275 -9.40 1.11 -4.21
N THR A 276 -10.30 0.13 -4.16
CA THR A 276 -10.28 -0.99 -3.21
C THR A 276 -9.70 -2.25 -3.85
N VAL A 277 -9.67 -3.33 -3.10
CA VAL A 277 -9.21 -4.65 -3.61
C VAL A 277 -10.13 -5.22 -4.70
N THR A 278 -11.35 -4.72 -4.86
CA THR A 278 -12.31 -5.16 -5.88
C THR A 278 -12.29 -4.30 -7.14
N CYS A 279 -11.55 -3.19 -7.14
CA CYS A 279 -11.41 -2.29 -8.29
C CYS A 279 -10.35 -2.77 -9.28
N ASP A 280 -10.59 -2.50 -10.57
CA ASP A 280 -9.65 -2.86 -11.65
C ASP A 280 -8.46 -1.90 -11.75
N ALA A 281 -8.61 -0.64 -11.33
CA ALA A 281 -7.56 0.35 -11.38
C ALA A 281 -6.39 -0.07 -10.45
N TYR A 282 -5.17 0.20 -10.90
CA TYR A 282 -3.94 -0.11 -10.14
C TYR A 282 -3.83 -1.55 -9.62
N SER A 283 -4.55 -2.50 -10.20
CA SER A 283 -4.67 -3.88 -9.69
C SER A 283 -3.36 -4.66 -9.73
N ASP A 284 -2.43 -4.34 -10.63
CA ASP A 284 -1.09 -4.94 -10.71
C ASP A 284 0.03 -4.03 -10.15
N CYS A 285 -0.34 -2.84 -9.62
CA CYS A 285 0.62 -1.88 -9.08
C CYS A 285 1.07 -2.20 -7.64
N PHE A 286 0.32 -3.03 -6.94
CA PHE A 286 0.59 -3.46 -5.56
C PHE A 286 0.68 -4.98 -5.49
N GLY A 287 1.63 -5.48 -4.69
CA GLY A 287 1.90 -6.92 -4.66
C GLY A 287 2.74 -7.37 -5.86
N PHE A 288 2.95 -8.66 -5.98
CA PHE A 288 3.65 -9.27 -7.12
C PHE A 288 2.67 -10.10 -7.94
N THR A 289 2.74 -9.96 -9.26
CA THR A 289 2.04 -10.84 -10.20
C THR A 289 2.78 -12.18 -10.32
N GLU A 290 2.11 -13.21 -10.81
CA GLU A 290 2.73 -14.52 -11.03
C GLU A 290 3.97 -14.43 -11.91
N GLN A 291 3.93 -13.62 -12.98
CA GLN A 291 5.08 -13.44 -13.88
C GLN A 291 6.27 -12.79 -13.14
N GLU A 292 6.03 -11.79 -12.30
CA GLU A 292 7.08 -11.14 -11.52
C GLU A 292 7.70 -12.09 -10.48
N VAL A 293 6.89 -12.95 -9.86
CA VAL A 293 7.39 -14.00 -8.95
C VAL A 293 8.23 -15.01 -9.73
N MET A 294 7.76 -15.49 -10.88
CA MET A 294 8.52 -16.40 -11.73
C MET A 294 9.86 -15.80 -12.16
N ASP A 295 9.87 -14.54 -12.57
CA ASP A 295 11.09 -13.84 -12.98
C ASP A 295 12.06 -13.67 -11.80
N ALA A 296 11.53 -13.33 -10.61
CA ALA A 296 12.32 -13.21 -9.39
C ALA A 296 12.95 -14.55 -8.98
N LEU A 297 12.18 -15.63 -8.97
CA LEU A 297 12.70 -16.97 -8.62
C LEU A 297 13.79 -17.42 -9.59
N LYS A 298 13.60 -17.22 -10.91
CA LYS A 298 14.61 -17.52 -11.92
C LYS A 298 15.90 -16.74 -11.71
N CYS A 299 15.81 -15.43 -11.42
CA CYS A 299 16.97 -14.58 -11.18
C CYS A 299 17.74 -15.01 -9.91
N GLN A 300 17.06 -15.56 -8.93
CA GLN A 300 17.63 -16.06 -7.68
C GLN A 300 17.99 -17.57 -7.74
N ASN A 301 17.90 -18.19 -8.92
CA ASN A 301 18.17 -19.62 -9.15
C ASN A 301 17.32 -20.56 -8.28
N LEU A 302 16.06 -20.21 -8.05
CA LEU A 302 15.08 -21.01 -7.33
C LEU A 302 14.09 -21.64 -8.32
N ASP A 303 13.91 -22.95 -8.24
CA ASP A 303 13.01 -23.72 -9.11
C ASP A 303 11.91 -24.41 -8.29
N LYS A 304 11.07 -23.64 -7.63
CA LYS A 304 9.94 -24.13 -6.82
C LYS A 304 8.65 -23.35 -7.04
N MET A 305 8.44 -22.83 -8.26
CA MET A 305 7.26 -22.01 -8.55
C MET A 305 5.95 -22.69 -8.19
N ARG A 306 5.84 -24.03 -8.41
CA ARG A 306 4.64 -24.79 -8.07
C ARG A 306 4.35 -24.77 -6.57
N ASP A 307 5.36 -24.95 -5.74
CA ASP A 307 5.21 -24.98 -4.28
C ASP A 307 4.91 -23.56 -3.74
N VAL A 308 5.57 -22.53 -4.32
CA VAL A 308 5.32 -21.13 -4.01
C VAL A 308 3.89 -20.74 -4.37
N LYS A 309 3.39 -21.15 -5.54
CA LYS A 309 2.00 -20.95 -5.94
C LYS A 309 1.04 -21.63 -4.99
N ASP A 310 1.29 -22.89 -4.64
CA ASP A 310 0.42 -23.66 -3.75
C ASP A 310 0.26 -23.05 -2.35
N LEU A 311 1.30 -22.37 -1.84
CA LEU A 311 1.28 -21.78 -0.49
C LEU A 311 0.86 -20.31 -0.44
N TYR A 312 1.35 -19.47 -1.38
CA TYR A 312 1.28 -18.01 -1.27
C TYR A 312 0.38 -17.33 -2.31
N ASP A 313 -0.03 -18.06 -3.38
CA ASP A 313 -0.94 -17.49 -4.38
C ASP A 313 -2.36 -17.36 -3.84
N GLY A 314 -3.11 -16.39 -4.37
CA GLY A 314 -4.54 -16.32 -4.15
C GLY A 314 -5.12 -14.94 -3.90
N PHE A 315 -4.32 -13.89 -3.75
CA PHE A 315 -4.89 -12.55 -3.71
C PHE A 315 -5.46 -12.17 -5.07
N ILE A 316 -6.58 -11.47 -5.05
CA ILE A 316 -7.27 -10.97 -6.24
C ILE A 316 -7.50 -9.48 -6.06
N PHE A 317 -7.08 -8.67 -7.04
CA PHE A 317 -7.34 -7.24 -7.08
C PHE A 317 -8.08 -6.91 -8.39
N GLY A 318 -9.35 -6.53 -8.27
CA GLY A 318 -10.23 -6.39 -9.43
C GLY A 318 -10.24 -7.66 -10.28
N LYS A 319 -9.88 -7.55 -11.56
CA LYS A 319 -9.74 -8.68 -12.50
C LYS A 319 -8.37 -9.36 -12.45
N GLN A 320 -7.38 -8.76 -11.78
CA GLN A 320 -6.05 -9.34 -11.66
C GLN A 320 -6.04 -10.47 -10.62
N LYS A 321 -5.89 -11.69 -11.09
CA LYS A 321 -5.71 -12.90 -10.28
C LYS A 321 -4.24 -13.23 -10.11
N ASP A 322 -3.96 -14.26 -9.32
CA ASP A 322 -2.62 -14.79 -9.07
C ASP A 322 -1.66 -13.69 -8.56
N MET A 323 -2.13 -12.94 -7.55
CA MET A 323 -1.33 -11.93 -6.86
C MET A 323 -0.73 -12.50 -5.58
N TYR A 324 0.52 -12.11 -5.32
CA TYR A 324 1.33 -12.58 -4.21
C TYR A 324 1.69 -11.45 -3.26
N ASN A 325 1.74 -11.78 -1.97
CA ASN A 325 2.25 -10.85 -0.97
C ASN A 325 3.77 -10.70 -1.10
N PRO A 326 4.31 -9.49 -1.31
CA PRO A 326 5.75 -9.26 -1.46
C PRO A 326 6.57 -9.73 -0.24
N TRP A 327 6.03 -9.57 0.97
CA TRP A 327 6.71 -9.97 2.19
C TRP A 327 6.96 -11.48 2.22
N SER A 328 5.95 -12.29 1.91
CA SER A 328 6.09 -13.75 1.88
C SER A 328 7.07 -14.20 0.81
N ILE A 329 6.99 -13.63 -0.40
CA ILE A 329 7.89 -13.96 -1.51
C ILE A 329 9.33 -13.55 -1.21
N CYS A 330 9.58 -12.32 -0.70
CA CYS A 330 10.92 -11.87 -0.35
C CYS A 330 11.54 -12.72 0.77
N ASN A 331 10.76 -13.09 1.80
CA ASN A 331 11.24 -13.99 2.84
C ASN A 331 11.57 -15.38 2.29
N TYR A 332 10.71 -15.94 1.45
CA TYR A 332 10.98 -17.22 0.79
C TYR A 332 12.26 -17.17 -0.05
N ILE A 333 12.43 -16.15 -0.90
CA ILE A 333 13.64 -16.01 -1.71
C ILE A 333 14.88 -15.95 -0.84
N ARG A 334 14.81 -15.25 0.30
CA ARG A 334 15.94 -15.08 1.21
C ARG A 334 16.27 -16.34 2.01
N GLN A 335 15.27 -17.05 2.51
CA GLN A 335 15.44 -18.17 3.45
C GLN A 335 15.39 -19.53 2.78
N GLY A 336 14.74 -19.65 1.62
CA GLY A 336 14.55 -20.91 0.89
C GLY A 336 13.52 -21.85 1.51
N GLU A 337 12.84 -21.44 2.58
CA GLU A 337 11.88 -22.26 3.33
C GLU A 337 10.43 -21.85 2.98
N LEU A 338 9.58 -22.84 2.74
CA LEU A 338 8.14 -22.66 2.47
C LEU A 338 7.37 -22.71 3.80
N ILE A 339 7.30 -21.59 4.48
CA ILE A 339 6.60 -21.42 5.76
C ILE A 339 5.72 -20.16 5.74
N SER A 340 4.88 -20.02 6.76
CA SER A 340 4.02 -18.85 6.91
C SER A 340 4.81 -17.65 7.41
N TYR A 341 4.99 -16.61 6.58
CA TYR A 341 5.74 -15.40 6.92
C TYR A 341 4.84 -14.21 7.25
N TRP A 342 3.71 -14.08 6.55
CA TRP A 342 2.83 -12.92 6.67
C TRP A 342 2.02 -12.92 7.97
N THR A 343 1.67 -14.09 8.45
CA THR A 343 0.77 -14.29 9.59
C THR A 343 1.36 -13.87 10.94
N ASN A 344 2.68 -13.79 11.05
CA ASN A 344 3.37 -13.38 12.27
C ASN A 344 3.44 -11.85 12.46
N THR A 345 2.61 -11.08 11.76
CA THR A 345 2.60 -9.61 11.84
C THR A 345 1.52 -9.11 12.82
N SER A 346 1.79 -8.03 13.54
CA SER A 346 1.06 -7.52 14.74
C SER A 346 -0.42 -7.13 14.55
N SER A 347 -0.99 -7.25 13.34
CA SER A 347 -2.38 -6.84 13.05
C SER A 347 -3.43 -7.90 13.30
N ASN A 348 -3.03 -9.13 13.55
CA ASN A 348 -3.94 -10.26 13.72
C ASN A 348 -4.78 -10.14 15.00
N LYS A 349 -4.25 -9.45 16.02
CA LYS A 349 -4.94 -9.24 17.30
C LYS A 349 -6.28 -8.51 17.13
N LEU A 350 -6.31 -7.41 16.35
CA LEU A 350 -7.54 -6.66 16.12
C LEU A 350 -8.64 -7.53 15.49
N ILE A 351 -8.27 -8.30 14.45
CA ILE A 351 -9.21 -9.20 13.77
C ILE A 351 -9.68 -10.31 14.73
N GLY A 352 -8.77 -10.90 15.48
CA GLY A 352 -9.09 -11.90 16.50
C GLY A 352 -10.04 -11.33 17.56
N ASP A 353 -9.82 -10.09 18.02
CA ASP A 353 -10.67 -9.41 19.00
C ASP A 353 -12.08 -9.14 18.44
N ILE A 354 -12.19 -8.72 17.17
CA ILE A 354 -13.47 -8.49 16.50
C ILE A 354 -14.23 -9.81 16.31
N ILE A 355 -13.56 -10.87 15.86
CA ILE A 355 -14.18 -12.19 15.70
C ILE A 355 -14.66 -12.73 17.07
N ARG A 356 -13.90 -12.52 18.13
CA ARG A 356 -14.24 -12.92 19.51
C ARG A 356 -15.51 -12.25 20.05
N LYS A 357 -15.72 -11.00 19.72
CA LYS A 357 -16.87 -10.23 20.21
C LYS A 357 -18.20 -10.59 19.54
N HIS A 358 -18.18 -11.39 18.47
CA HIS A 358 -19.39 -11.63 17.68
C HIS A 358 -19.95 -13.06 17.83
N PRO A 359 -21.25 -13.22 18.12
CA PRO A 359 -21.84 -14.51 18.50
C PRO A 359 -22.17 -15.46 17.34
N VAL A 360 -22.43 -16.66 17.75
CA VAL A 360 -22.80 -17.97 17.22
C VAL A 360 -23.26 -18.11 15.75
N GLY A 361 -24.02 -17.16 15.17
CA GLY A 361 -24.51 -17.31 13.79
C GLY A 361 -23.43 -17.32 12.71
N ARG A 362 -22.33 -16.64 12.96
CA ARG A 362 -21.16 -16.53 12.04
C ARG A 362 -20.22 -17.74 12.09
N LYS A 363 -20.35 -18.56 13.14
CA LYS A 363 -19.50 -19.73 13.35
C LYS A 363 -19.59 -20.72 12.19
N TYR A 364 -20.80 -20.95 11.68
CA TYR A 364 -21.02 -21.91 10.58
C TYR A 364 -20.32 -21.44 9.29
N GLU A 365 -20.45 -20.17 8.89
CA GLU A 365 -19.84 -19.64 7.67
C GLU A 365 -18.30 -19.59 7.78
N ILE A 366 -17.78 -19.27 8.96
CA ILE A 366 -16.33 -19.33 9.22
C ILE A 366 -15.84 -20.79 9.17
N GLU A 367 -16.61 -21.74 9.72
CA GLU A 367 -16.29 -23.19 9.61
C GLU A 367 -16.31 -23.66 8.14
N GLN A 368 -17.25 -23.18 7.31
CA GLN A 368 -17.25 -23.43 5.87
C GLN A 368 -15.99 -22.89 5.20
N LEU A 369 -15.58 -21.64 5.48
CA LEU A 369 -14.34 -21.07 4.95
C LEU A 369 -13.12 -21.90 5.39
N MET A 370 -13.10 -22.36 6.64
CA MET A 370 -12.00 -23.19 7.18
C MET A 370 -11.95 -24.59 6.56
N SER A 371 -13.08 -25.12 6.08
CA SER A 371 -13.12 -26.37 5.32
C SER A 371 -12.69 -26.19 3.86
N GLY A 372 -12.47 -24.94 3.42
CA GLY A 372 -12.08 -24.58 2.06
C GLY A 372 -13.27 -24.37 1.12
N GLU A 373 -14.47 -24.27 1.67
CA GLU A 373 -15.68 -23.96 0.91
C GLU A 373 -15.76 -22.47 0.58
N LYS A 374 -16.56 -22.12 -0.44
CA LYS A 374 -16.92 -20.75 -0.77
C LYS A 374 -18.25 -20.39 -0.11
N VAL A 375 -18.31 -19.17 0.39
CA VAL A 375 -19.52 -18.61 0.98
C VAL A 375 -20.01 -17.45 0.10
N HIS A 376 -21.28 -17.46 -0.29
CA HIS A 376 -21.87 -16.36 -1.06
C HIS A 376 -22.24 -15.20 -0.13
N LYS A 377 -21.81 -13.98 -0.45
CA LYS A 377 -22.00 -12.79 0.39
C LYS A 377 -22.33 -11.55 -0.42
N GLU A 378 -23.12 -10.70 0.20
CA GLU A 378 -23.25 -9.30 -0.14
C GLU A 378 -22.41 -8.49 0.84
N ILE A 379 -21.41 -7.73 0.36
CA ILE A 379 -20.43 -7.02 1.17
C ILE A 379 -20.51 -5.52 0.84
N ASN A 380 -20.70 -4.69 1.86
CA ASN A 380 -20.51 -3.26 1.73
C ASN A 380 -19.05 -2.92 2.04
N GLU A 381 -18.28 -2.46 1.04
CA GLU A 381 -16.86 -2.14 1.21
C GLU A 381 -16.60 -0.92 2.11
N ASN A 382 -17.65 -0.14 2.44
CA ASN A 382 -17.56 0.98 3.37
C ASN A 382 -17.62 0.48 4.80
N ILE A 383 -16.48 0.41 5.49
CA ILE A 383 -16.42 -0.04 6.88
C ILE A 383 -16.84 1.12 7.78
N THR A 384 -17.90 0.93 8.54
CA THR A 384 -18.29 1.85 9.60
C THR A 384 -17.91 1.22 10.94
N PHE A 385 -16.79 1.64 11.48
CA PHE A 385 -16.21 1.05 12.70
C PHE A 385 -17.15 1.11 13.93
N GLN A 386 -18.01 2.12 14.03
CA GLN A 386 -19.02 2.23 15.08
C GLN A 386 -20.03 1.07 15.09
N TYR A 387 -20.21 0.40 13.94
CA TYR A 387 -21.15 -0.71 13.80
C TYR A 387 -20.46 -2.08 13.69
N LEU A 388 -19.12 -2.13 13.81
CA LEU A 388 -18.40 -3.41 13.77
C LEU A 388 -18.92 -4.40 14.81
N ASP A 389 -19.34 -3.92 15.99
CA ASP A 389 -19.86 -4.75 17.07
C ASP A 389 -21.32 -5.25 16.83
N GLY A 390 -22.04 -4.76 15.82
CA GLY A 390 -23.45 -5.11 15.55
C GLY A 390 -23.79 -5.47 14.10
N ASP A 391 -22.94 -5.09 13.15
CA ASP A 391 -23.21 -5.30 11.73
C ASP A 391 -22.39 -6.48 11.18
N GLU A 392 -23.13 -7.45 10.62
CA GLU A 392 -22.54 -8.64 10.02
C GLU A 392 -21.66 -8.31 8.81
N ASN A 393 -22.06 -7.34 8.00
CA ASN A 393 -21.36 -6.97 6.78
C ASN A 393 -20.01 -6.32 7.05
N SER A 394 -19.88 -5.58 8.16
CA SER A 394 -18.64 -4.90 8.51
C SER A 394 -17.47 -5.87 8.78
N LEU A 395 -17.74 -7.06 9.33
CA LEU A 395 -16.73 -8.09 9.50
C LEU A 395 -16.21 -8.62 8.15
N TRP A 396 -17.12 -8.94 7.22
CA TRP A 396 -16.75 -9.44 5.89
C TRP A 396 -15.96 -8.41 5.10
N SER A 397 -16.38 -7.14 5.17
CA SER A 397 -15.66 -6.01 4.58
C SER A 397 -14.25 -5.86 5.14
N LEU A 398 -14.10 -6.01 6.45
CA LEU A 398 -12.79 -5.95 7.10
C LEU A 398 -11.91 -7.13 6.68
N LEU A 399 -12.41 -8.36 6.72
CA LEU A 399 -11.66 -9.56 6.31
C LEU A 399 -11.20 -9.48 4.86
N LEU A 400 -12.04 -8.93 3.97
CA LEU A 400 -11.69 -8.69 2.56
C LEU A 400 -10.60 -7.60 2.43
N SER A 401 -10.76 -6.47 3.10
CA SER A 401 -9.81 -5.35 3.04
C SER A 401 -8.41 -5.70 3.58
N VAL A 402 -8.35 -6.49 4.66
CA VAL A 402 -7.07 -6.96 5.21
C VAL A 402 -6.46 -8.12 4.44
N GLY A 403 -7.20 -8.73 3.50
CA GLY A 403 -6.72 -9.79 2.62
C GLY A 403 -6.81 -11.20 3.22
N TYR A 404 -7.64 -11.42 4.24
CA TYR A 404 -7.84 -12.76 4.82
C TYR A 404 -8.77 -13.61 3.97
N ILE A 405 -9.71 -12.97 3.30
CA ILE A 405 -10.54 -13.60 2.29
C ILE A 405 -10.33 -12.89 0.96
N LYS A 406 -10.59 -13.61 -0.11
CA LYS A 406 -10.67 -13.10 -1.49
C LYS A 406 -12.09 -13.15 -1.98
N ALA A 407 -12.44 -12.24 -2.89
CA ALA A 407 -13.73 -12.20 -3.56
C ALA A 407 -13.59 -12.67 -5.01
N GLU A 408 -14.45 -13.56 -5.44
CA GLU A 408 -14.57 -14.04 -6.81
C GLU A 408 -16.00 -13.78 -7.31
N ASN A 409 -16.20 -13.77 -8.63
CA ASN A 409 -17.51 -13.54 -9.25
C ASN A 409 -18.18 -12.24 -8.77
N VAL A 410 -17.38 -11.17 -8.64
CA VAL A 410 -17.86 -9.89 -8.09
C VAL A 410 -18.84 -9.23 -9.03
N VAL A 411 -20.02 -8.91 -8.50
CA VAL A 411 -21.06 -8.11 -9.17
C VAL A 411 -21.29 -6.85 -8.35
N HIS A 412 -21.01 -5.70 -8.96
CA HIS A 412 -21.25 -4.40 -8.29
C HIS A 412 -22.73 -4.07 -8.28
N LYS A 413 -23.26 -3.77 -7.09
CA LYS A 413 -24.60 -3.23 -6.84
C LYS A 413 -24.49 -1.75 -6.44
N VAL A 414 -25.63 -1.11 -6.15
CA VAL A 414 -25.66 0.33 -5.82
C VAL A 414 -24.82 0.64 -4.56
N ASP A 415 -24.97 -0.15 -3.50
CA ASP A 415 -24.35 0.10 -2.19
C ASP A 415 -23.44 -1.04 -1.70
N ALA A 416 -23.28 -2.09 -2.49
CA ALA A 416 -22.55 -3.30 -2.09
C ALA A 416 -21.96 -4.02 -3.29
N ILE A 417 -21.17 -5.04 -3.02
CA ILE A 417 -20.77 -6.06 -3.98
C ILE A 417 -21.43 -7.40 -3.59
N GLU A 418 -21.89 -8.15 -4.57
CA GLU A 418 -22.29 -9.56 -4.43
C GLU A 418 -21.13 -10.42 -4.95
N CYS A 419 -20.66 -11.38 -4.16
CA CYS A 419 -19.50 -12.17 -4.49
C CYS A 419 -19.45 -13.51 -3.76
N ASP A 420 -18.63 -14.41 -4.28
CA ASP A 420 -18.26 -15.64 -3.58
C ASP A 420 -16.92 -15.41 -2.86
N VAL A 421 -16.91 -15.58 -1.53
CA VAL A 421 -15.69 -15.41 -0.73
C VAL A 421 -15.11 -16.75 -0.32
N SER A 422 -13.77 -16.79 -0.27
CA SER A 422 -13.01 -17.93 0.26
C SER A 422 -11.75 -17.43 0.94
N VAL A 423 -11.12 -18.26 1.78
CA VAL A 423 -9.81 -17.92 2.36
C VAL A 423 -8.79 -17.68 1.26
N THR A 424 -7.98 -16.66 1.38
CA THR A 424 -7.11 -16.18 0.30
C THR A 424 -6.14 -17.26 -0.19
N ASN A 425 -5.40 -17.91 0.73
CA ASN A 425 -4.43 -18.95 0.40
C ASN A 425 -4.12 -19.86 1.61
N LYS A 426 -3.21 -20.82 1.45
CA LYS A 426 -2.84 -21.76 2.52
C LYS A 426 -2.06 -21.09 3.66
N GLU A 427 -1.28 -20.04 3.39
CA GLU A 427 -0.60 -19.25 4.42
C GLU A 427 -1.62 -18.59 5.34
N VAL A 428 -2.64 -17.93 4.76
CA VAL A 428 -3.73 -17.28 5.50
C VAL A 428 -4.60 -18.32 6.22
N MET A 429 -4.87 -19.46 5.59
CA MET A 429 -5.62 -20.55 6.21
C MET A 429 -4.95 -21.07 7.49
N ALA A 430 -3.64 -21.18 7.50
CA ALA A 430 -2.89 -21.62 8.68
C ALA A 430 -3.09 -20.66 9.86
N MET A 431 -3.07 -19.35 9.59
CA MET A 431 -3.35 -18.31 10.58
C MET A 431 -4.80 -18.36 11.05
N PHE A 432 -5.76 -18.43 10.12
CA PHE A 432 -7.19 -18.51 10.44
C PHE A 432 -7.48 -19.66 11.42
N ARG A 433 -6.86 -20.81 11.20
CA ARG A 433 -6.96 -21.95 12.11
C ARG A 433 -6.42 -21.65 13.50
N THR A 434 -5.27 -21.00 13.60
CA THR A 434 -4.65 -20.67 14.90
C THR A 434 -5.49 -19.69 15.70
N GLU A 435 -5.93 -18.58 15.06
CA GLU A 435 -6.70 -17.52 15.71
C GLU A 435 -8.13 -17.97 16.06
N ILE A 436 -8.79 -18.75 15.19
CA ILE A 436 -10.19 -19.14 15.37
C ILE A 436 -10.30 -20.42 16.19
N LEU A 437 -9.40 -21.40 16.06
CA LEU A 437 -9.42 -22.59 16.91
C LEU A 437 -9.12 -22.24 18.38
N GLY A 438 -8.25 -21.27 18.63
CA GLY A 438 -8.05 -20.73 19.99
C GLY A 438 -9.35 -20.20 20.59
N LEU A 439 -10.25 -19.65 19.78
CA LEU A 439 -11.56 -19.14 20.17
C LEU A 439 -12.60 -20.24 20.44
N ILE A 440 -12.61 -21.28 19.62
CA ILE A 440 -13.57 -22.40 19.78
C ILE A 440 -13.29 -23.19 21.07
N VAL A 441 -12.03 -23.28 21.49
CA VAL A 441 -11.63 -23.93 22.75
C VAL A 441 -12.07 -23.10 23.96
N THR A 442 -11.89 -21.76 23.92
CA THR A 442 -12.30 -20.85 25.02
C THR A 442 -13.83 -20.70 25.18
N LEU A 443 -14.63 -21.07 24.18
CA LEU A 443 -16.10 -21.04 24.24
C LEU A 443 -16.72 -22.38 24.66
N ARG A 444 -15.91 -23.41 24.92
CA ARG A 444 -16.36 -24.72 25.44
C ARG A 444 -16.18 -24.87 26.95
N ASP A 445 -15.42 -23.96 27.57
CA ASP A 445 -15.29 -23.80 29.03
C ASP A 445 -16.23 -22.67 29.53
#